data_1a8ea6d0936e77d55dbe22001bdb1e65
#
_entry.id   1a8ea6d0936e77d55dbe22001bdb1e65
#
_cell.length_a   1.000
_cell.length_b   1.000
_cell.length_c   1.000
_cell.angle_alpha   90.00
_cell.angle_beta   90.00
_cell.angle_gamma   90.00
#
_symmetry.space_group_name_H-M   'P 1'
#
loop_
_entity.id
_entity.type
_entity.pdbx_description
1 polymer ?
#
loop_
_entity_poly.entity_id
_entity_poly.type
_entity_poly.pdbx_seq_one_letter_code
_entity_poly.pdbx_strand_id
1 'polypeptide(L)'
;MKKLFLLLGSTLILMMGCADDRMTDIESILLALLDADDVAGVDGFDTDGDADLDHEIGLETDGRARIFSDTLSFGEGYKIRFGRNVLDRNRTVEFEINGDTAIGLVTYTIEGEFIVKVFDTTDYEQIDSLSFTKEFSSMFTRKVRFVQVEDESNPDGYVWKVNALTPLVGGSGDKVAITSLAVYSLTYSLEQGDMLYTFEADGIGDLYIDRDSLPTFTAFSSYQVEVSVENAGPELTMDISGVGEWVLKNYGRSRNMRGRKFLNDKGVFLDAVMNDNIHTGGWRAHGPGLGQRHGGFRSFYETIDLATIFVDDGGYNTAVWSIPYRIERP
;
A
#
# COMPACT_ATOMS: atom_id res chain seq x y z
N MET A 1 -22.83 57.83 -28.99
CA MET A 1 -21.64 57.07 -28.51
C MET A 1 -22.00 55.96 -27.49
N LYS A 2 -23.12 55.25 -27.61
CA LYS A 2 -23.54 54.18 -26.68
C LYS A 2 -23.77 52.79 -27.38
N LYS A 3 -23.52 52.68 -28.66
CA LYS A 3 -23.76 51.42 -29.42
C LYS A 3 -22.50 50.70 -29.89
N LEU A 4 -21.30 51.20 -29.61
CA LEU A 4 -20.03 50.59 -30.06
C LEU A 4 -19.37 49.69 -28.99
N PHE A 5 -19.82 49.69 -27.73
CA PHE A 5 -19.21 48.88 -26.69
C PHE A 5 -19.88 47.50 -26.50
N LEU A 6 -21.00 47.23 -27.17
CA LEU A 6 -21.71 45.95 -27.03
C LEU A 6 -21.23 44.87 -28.02
N LEU A 7 -20.44 45.24 -29.05
CA LEU A 7 -19.94 44.29 -30.03
C LEU A 7 -18.55 43.73 -29.72
N LEU A 8 -17.80 44.34 -28.76
CA LEU A 8 -16.49 43.82 -28.36
C LEU A 8 -16.59 42.82 -27.19
N GLY A 9 -17.69 42.79 -26.49
CA GLY A 9 -17.92 41.84 -25.36
C GLY A 9 -18.32 40.42 -25.78
N SER A 10 -18.92 40.26 -26.97
CA SER A 10 -19.40 38.93 -27.42
C SER A 10 -18.36 38.12 -28.18
N THR A 11 -17.24 38.72 -28.59
CA THR A 11 -16.17 37.98 -29.31
C THR A 11 -15.14 37.38 -28.33
N LEU A 12 -15.10 37.80 -27.08
CA LEU A 12 -14.17 37.27 -26.09
C LEU A 12 -14.69 36.01 -25.38
N ILE A 13 -16.01 35.78 -25.42
CA ILE A 13 -16.65 34.61 -24.78
C ILE A 13 -16.57 33.36 -25.66
N LEU A 14 -16.38 33.53 -26.98
CA LEU A 14 -16.30 32.41 -27.93
C LEU A 14 -14.89 31.78 -28.02
N MET A 15 -13.87 32.39 -27.41
CA MET A 15 -12.51 31.79 -27.41
C MET A 15 -12.19 30.96 -26.15
N MET A 16 -13.00 31.03 -25.09
CA MET A 16 -12.82 30.21 -23.88
C MET A 16 -13.44 28.80 -23.98
N GLY A 17 -14.39 28.57 -24.90
CA GLY A 17 -15.08 27.27 -25.01
C GLY A 17 -14.25 26.15 -25.64
N CYS A 18 -13.29 26.47 -26.53
CA CYS A 18 -12.51 25.42 -27.21
C CYS A 18 -11.28 24.90 -26.42
N ALA A 19 -10.86 25.58 -25.37
CA ALA A 19 -9.74 25.10 -24.54
C ALA A 19 -10.25 24.09 -23.50
N ASP A 20 -11.46 24.29 -23.01
CA ASP A 20 -12.08 23.47 -21.97
C ASP A 20 -12.45 22.08 -22.51
N ASP A 21 -13.01 22.00 -23.69
CA ASP A 21 -13.41 20.72 -24.31
C ASP A 21 -12.19 19.82 -24.60
N ARG A 22 -11.05 20.40 -25.04
CA ARG A 22 -9.85 19.62 -25.32
C ARG A 22 -9.13 19.12 -24.05
N MET A 23 -9.15 19.89 -22.98
CA MET A 23 -8.59 19.46 -21.70
C MET A 23 -9.42 18.30 -21.13
N THR A 24 -10.74 18.38 -21.21
CA THR A 24 -11.66 17.31 -20.78
C THR A 24 -11.42 16.01 -21.58
N ASP A 25 -11.16 16.10 -22.89
CA ASP A 25 -10.85 14.95 -23.72
C ASP A 25 -9.50 14.30 -23.34
N ILE A 26 -8.46 15.08 -23.10
CA ILE A 26 -7.14 14.57 -22.66
C ILE A 26 -7.26 13.92 -21.29
N GLU A 27 -7.88 14.57 -20.31
CA GLU A 27 -8.09 14.00 -18.97
C GLU A 27 -8.82 12.67 -19.04
N SER A 28 -9.82 12.53 -19.91
CA SER A 28 -10.55 11.27 -20.12
C SER A 28 -9.64 10.15 -20.66
N ILE A 29 -8.72 10.49 -21.56
CA ILE A 29 -7.71 9.54 -22.07
C ILE A 29 -6.76 9.12 -20.94
N LEU A 30 -6.26 10.08 -20.16
CA LEU A 30 -5.33 9.82 -19.05
C LEU A 30 -5.98 8.95 -17.96
N LEU A 31 -7.26 9.21 -17.64
CA LEU A 31 -8.03 8.37 -16.72
C LEU A 31 -8.19 6.95 -17.24
N ALA A 32 -8.51 6.77 -18.53
CA ALA A 32 -8.62 5.45 -19.13
C ALA A 32 -7.28 4.67 -19.10
N LEU A 33 -6.16 5.35 -19.30
CA LEU A 33 -4.83 4.75 -19.18
C LEU A 33 -4.53 4.34 -17.74
N LEU A 34 -4.90 5.16 -16.77
CA LEU A 34 -4.74 4.85 -15.34
C LEU A 34 -5.60 3.65 -14.94
N ASP A 35 -6.83 3.55 -15.44
CA ASP A 35 -7.74 2.42 -15.18
C ASP A 35 -7.24 1.11 -15.79
N ALA A 36 -6.54 1.18 -16.91
CA ALA A 36 -5.97 0.03 -17.59
C ALA A 36 -4.59 -0.41 -17.01
N ASP A 37 -4.00 0.38 -16.11
CA ASP A 37 -2.66 0.12 -15.60
C ASP A 37 -2.68 -0.88 -14.42
N ASP A 38 -2.00 -2.02 -14.60
CA ASP A 38 -1.97 -3.12 -13.62
C ASP A 38 -1.27 -2.77 -12.29
N VAL A 39 -0.44 -1.72 -12.23
CA VAL A 39 0.38 -1.41 -11.05
C VAL A 39 0.05 -0.08 -10.39
N ALA A 40 -0.77 0.76 -11.01
CA ALA A 40 -1.13 2.07 -10.48
C ALA A 40 -2.21 2.00 -9.39
N GLY A 41 -3.06 0.99 -9.40
CA GLY A 41 -4.21 0.84 -8.49
C GLY A 41 -3.87 0.32 -7.10
N VAL A 42 -4.89 0.14 -6.28
CA VAL A 42 -4.83 -0.38 -4.90
C VAL A 42 -5.44 -1.78 -4.75
N ASP A 43 -5.86 -2.42 -5.84
CA ASP A 43 -6.47 -3.75 -5.77
C ASP A 43 -5.54 -4.76 -5.09
N GLY A 44 -6.09 -5.56 -4.21
CA GLY A 44 -5.38 -6.56 -3.44
C GLY A 44 -4.84 -6.06 -2.09
N PHE A 45 -4.83 -4.74 -1.85
CA PHE A 45 -4.69 -4.16 -0.52
C PHE A 45 -6.05 -4.02 0.15
N ASP A 46 -7.00 -3.54 -0.59
CA ASP A 46 -8.38 -3.39 -0.21
C ASP A 46 -9.14 -4.73 -0.37
N THR A 47 -9.98 -5.07 0.57
CA THR A 47 -10.87 -6.23 0.49
C THR A 47 -12.28 -5.80 0.12
N ASP A 48 -12.92 -6.56 -0.76
CA ASP A 48 -14.27 -6.24 -1.22
C ASP A 48 -15.31 -6.67 -0.17
N GLY A 49 -15.67 -5.78 0.76
CA GLY A 49 -16.93 -5.83 1.49
C GLY A 49 -17.19 -6.97 2.47
N ASP A 50 -16.39 -8.02 2.47
CA ASP A 50 -16.49 -9.08 3.48
C ASP A 50 -15.48 -8.80 4.60
N ALA A 51 -15.90 -8.94 5.85
CA ALA A 51 -15.04 -8.89 7.02
C ALA A 51 -13.96 -9.98 6.91
N ASP A 52 -12.83 -9.58 6.31
CA ASP A 52 -11.70 -10.47 6.06
C ASP A 52 -10.85 -10.52 7.34
N LEU A 53 -11.21 -11.41 8.25
CA LEU A 53 -10.43 -11.69 9.46
C LEU A 53 -9.17 -12.50 9.06
N ASP A 54 -8.37 -11.93 8.20
CA ASP A 54 -7.25 -12.60 7.55
C ASP A 54 -5.99 -12.69 8.41
N HIS A 55 -5.92 -11.92 9.49
CA HIS A 55 -4.75 -11.85 10.33
C HIS A 55 -5.02 -12.55 11.66
N GLU A 56 -4.16 -13.46 12.04
CA GLU A 56 -4.26 -14.20 13.30
C GLU A 56 -2.97 -14.02 14.09
N ILE A 57 -3.10 -13.58 15.34
CA ILE A 57 -2.03 -13.56 16.34
C ILE A 57 -2.33 -14.63 17.37
N GLY A 58 -1.44 -15.61 17.51
CA GLY A 58 -1.44 -16.51 18.66
C GLY A 58 -0.78 -15.82 19.85
N LEU A 59 -1.46 -15.77 20.97
CA LEU A 59 -0.90 -15.33 22.23
C LEU A 59 -0.31 -16.55 22.94
N GLU A 60 0.96 -16.87 22.67
CA GLU A 60 1.73 -17.89 23.38
C GLU A 60 2.57 -17.19 24.47
N THR A 61 1.93 -16.69 25.53
CA THR A 61 2.65 -16.01 26.59
C THR A 61 2.27 -16.56 27.94
N ASP A 62 3.20 -16.57 28.89
CA ASP A 62 3.00 -16.98 30.28
C ASP A 62 2.16 -15.97 31.10
N GLY A 63 1.02 -15.59 30.55
CA GLY A 63 -0.11 -15.05 31.30
C GLY A 63 0.00 -13.62 31.81
N ARG A 64 0.86 -12.74 31.24
CA ARG A 64 1.05 -11.37 31.73
C ARG A 64 1.03 -10.27 30.67
N ALA A 65 0.22 -10.37 29.66
CA ALA A 65 -0.05 -9.20 28.82
C ALA A 65 -0.86 -8.18 29.65
N ARG A 66 -0.17 -7.26 30.32
CA ARG A 66 -0.81 -6.08 30.93
C ARG A 66 -0.81 -4.97 29.93
N ILE A 67 -1.94 -4.76 29.32
CA ILE A 67 -2.20 -3.59 28.51
C ILE A 67 -2.63 -2.47 29.46
N PHE A 68 -2.10 -1.26 29.33
CA PHE A 68 -2.36 -0.15 30.25
C PHE A 68 -3.83 0.30 30.19
N SER A 69 -4.43 0.54 31.33
CA SER A 69 -5.74 1.14 31.65
C SER A 69 -6.83 1.06 30.56
N ASP A 70 -7.87 0.36 30.80
CA ASP A 70 -9.06 0.08 29.99
C ASP A 70 -8.88 -0.98 28.89
N THR A 71 -7.89 -1.82 29.03
CA THR A 71 -7.48 -2.79 28.04
C THR A 71 -7.92 -4.19 28.39
N LEU A 72 -8.20 -4.91 27.33
CA LEU A 72 -8.52 -6.31 27.34
C LEU A 72 -7.33 -7.13 27.85
N SER A 73 -7.48 -7.74 29.02
CA SER A 73 -6.48 -8.65 29.57
C SER A 73 -6.73 -10.04 29.01
N PHE A 74 -5.85 -10.52 28.13
CA PHE A 74 -5.90 -11.88 27.62
C PHE A 74 -4.86 -12.73 28.34
N GLY A 75 -5.27 -13.92 28.78
CA GLY A 75 -4.39 -14.94 29.35
C GLY A 75 -3.83 -15.89 28.28
N GLU A 76 -3.08 -16.91 28.71
CA GLU A 76 -2.68 -18.01 27.84
C GLU A 76 -3.90 -18.66 27.18
N GLY A 77 -3.75 -19.08 25.93
CA GLY A 77 -4.79 -19.81 25.21
C GLY A 77 -5.75 -18.94 24.42
N TYR A 78 -5.45 -17.67 24.19
CA TYR A 78 -6.25 -16.81 23.32
C TYR A 78 -5.60 -16.64 21.95
N LYS A 79 -6.45 -16.50 20.93
CA LYS A 79 -6.07 -16.08 19.57
C LYS A 79 -6.84 -14.82 19.22
N ILE A 80 -6.16 -13.91 18.56
CA ILE A 80 -6.75 -12.67 18.04
C ILE A 80 -6.78 -12.76 16.53
N ARG A 81 -7.96 -12.51 15.96
CA ARG A 81 -8.13 -12.28 14.54
C ARG A 81 -8.55 -10.85 14.31
N PHE A 82 -8.02 -10.23 13.29
CA PHE A 82 -8.42 -8.89 12.90
C PHE A 82 -8.42 -8.75 11.39
N GLY A 83 -9.17 -7.79 10.92
CA GLY A 83 -9.30 -7.50 9.51
C GLY A 83 -10.09 -6.23 9.26
N ARG A 84 -10.29 -5.90 8.01
CA ARG A 84 -11.02 -4.72 7.57
C ARG A 84 -12.27 -5.11 6.82
N ASN A 85 -13.36 -4.44 7.15
CA ASN A 85 -14.56 -4.40 6.34
C ASN A 85 -14.59 -3.05 5.63
N VAL A 86 -14.21 -3.01 4.35
CA VAL A 86 -14.21 -1.79 3.56
C VAL A 86 -15.63 -1.46 3.13
N LEU A 87 -16.13 -0.30 3.53
CA LEU A 87 -17.49 0.17 3.26
C LEU A 87 -17.54 1.13 2.07
N ASP A 88 -16.51 1.97 1.93
CA ASP A 88 -16.43 2.93 0.84
C ASP A 88 -15.02 3.07 0.30
N ARG A 89 -14.94 3.41 -1.00
CA ARG A 89 -13.71 3.69 -1.72
C ARG A 89 -13.93 4.83 -2.65
N ASN A 90 -13.07 5.80 -2.55
CA ASN A 90 -13.07 6.93 -3.45
C ASN A 90 -11.68 7.08 -4.07
N ARG A 91 -11.66 7.46 -5.35
CA ARG A 91 -10.44 7.87 -6.05
C ARG A 91 -10.67 9.22 -6.70
N THR A 92 -9.81 10.16 -6.41
CA THR A 92 -9.74 11.44 -7.12
C THR A 92 -8.43 11.52 -7.89
N VAL A 93 -8.44 12.20 -9.01
CA VAL A 93 -7.24 12.45 -9.82
C VAL A 93 -7.24 13.92 -10.22
N GLU A 94 -6.16 14.60 -9.91
CA GLU A 94 -5.91 15.97 -10.35
C GLU A 94 -4.80 15.94 -11.40
N PHE A 95 -5.03 16.50 -12.58
CA PHE A 95 -4.07 16.52 -13.66
C PHE A 95 -3.42 17.88 -13.83
N GLU A 96 -2.11 17.87 -13.99
CA GLU A 96 -1.32 19.00 -14.49
C GLU A 96 -0.77 18.61 -15.87
N ILE A 97 -1.26 19.27 -16.94
CA ILE A 97 -0.94 18.96 -18.33
C ILE A 97 -0.04 20.06 -18.88
N ASN A 98 1.17 19.68 -19.30
CA ASN A 98 2.18 20.58 -19.84
C ASN A 98 2.71 20.05 -21.19
N GLY A 99 2.06 20.46 -22.29
CA GLY A 99 2.46 20.06 -23.64
C GLY A 99 2.36 18.55 -23.86
N ASP A 100 3.48 17.88 -24.01
CA ASP A 100 3.62 16.45 -24.27
C ASP A 100 3.73 15.59 -22.99
N THR A 101 3.62 16.22 -21.83
CA THR A 101 3.72 15.57 -20.52
C THR A 101 2.52 15.94 -19.65
N ALA A 102 2.02 14.97 -18.88
CA ALA A 102 1.03 15.21 -17.85
C ALA A 102 1.42 14.48 -16.55
N ILE A 103 1.06 15.10 -15.42
CA ILE A 103 1.20 14.50 -14.09
C ILE A 103 -0.19 14.38 -13.50
N GLY A 104 -0.58 13.17 -13.10
CA GLY A 104 -1.80 12.92 -12.33
C GLY A 104 -1.46 12.69 -10.87
N LEU A 105 -1.96 13.53 -9.97
CA LEU A 105 -1.99 13.25 -8.53
C LEU A 105 -3.20 12.39 -8.22
N VAL A 106 -2.95 11.13 -7.92
CA VAL A 106 -3.99 10.15 -7.61
C VAL A 106 -4.11 10.03 -6.10
N THR A 107 -5.30 10.27 -5.57
CA THR A 107 -5.63 10.10 -4.15
C THR A 107 -6.70 9.03 -4.02
N TYR A 108 -6.44 8.04 -3.17
CA TYR A 108 -7.40 7.02 -2.76
C TYR A 108 -7.80 7.26 -1.32
N THR A 109 -9.10 7.24 -1.05
CA THR A 109 -9.65 7.21 0.31
C THR A 109 -10.40 5.90 0.49
N ILE A 110 -10.09 5.18 1.56
CA ILE A 110 -10.73 3.92 1.91
C ILE A 110 -11.30 4.08 3.32
N GLU A 111 -12.61 3.89 3.44
CA GLU A 111 -13.32 3.99 4.70
C GLU A 111 -13.98 2.66 5.06
N GLY A 112 -14.06 2.36 6.34
CA GLY A 112 -14.65 1.12 6.79
C GLY A 112 -14.53 0.88 8.28
N GLU A 113 -14.62 -0.39 8.63
CA GLU A 113 -14.55 -0.88 9.99
C GLU A 113 -13.34 -1.82 10.14
N PHE A 114 -12.50 -1.54 11.10
CA PHE A 114 -11.46 -2.44 11.57
C PHE A 114 -12.06 -3.34 12.66
N ILE A 115 -12.07 -4.63 12.42
CA ILE A 115 -12.72 -5.62 13.27
C ILE A 115 -11.66 -6.44 14.01
N VAL A 116 -11.79 -6.55 15.31
CA VAL A 116 -10.96 -7.40 16.16
C VAL A 116 -11.84 -8.43 16.83
N LYS A 117 -11.44 -9.70 16.77
CA LYS A 117 -12.09 -10.82 17.44
C LYS A 117 -11.09 -11.62 18.22
N VAL A 118 -11.44 -11.95 19.45
CA VAL A 118 -10.63 -12.75 20.37
C VAL A 118 -11.33 -14.07 20.63
N PHE A 119 -10.59 -15.15 20.46
CA PHE A 119 -11.07 -16.51 20.64
C PHE A 119 -10.32 -17.19 21.76
N ASP A 120 -11.04 -17.85 22.65
CA ASP A 120 -10.46 -18.80 23.61
C ASP A 120 -10.11 -20.09 22.87
N THR A 121 -8.84 -20.47 22.88
CA THR A 121 -8.36 -21.71 22.24
C THR A 121 -8.48 -22.93 23.12
N THR A 122 -8.82 -22.75 24.40
CA THR A 122 -9.06 -23.85 25.33
C THR A 122 -10.48 -24.42 25.17
N ASP A 123 -11.37 -23.67 24.53
CA ASP A 123 -12.72 -24.13 24.21
C ASP A 123 -12.76 -24.61 22.75
N TYR A 124 -13.10 -25.87 22.54
CA TYR A 124 -13.20 -26.49 21.21
C TYR A 124 -14.31 -25.91 20.33
N GLU A 125 -15.25 -25.17 20.89
CA GLU A 125 -16.32 -24.52 20.12
C GLU A 125 -15.94 -23.18 19.53
N GLN A 126 -14.74 -22.66 19.81
CA GLN A 126 -14.22 -21.36 19.31
C GLN A 126 -15.25 -20.22 19.41
N ILE A 127 -15.86 -20.08 20.58
CA ILE A 127 -16.79 -18.99 20.83
C ILE A 127 -15.99 -17.68 20.93
N ASP A 128 -16.41 -16.66 20.20
CA ASP A 128 -15.87 -15.30 20.31
C ASP A 128 -15.98 -14.85 21.77
N SER A 129 -14.88 -14.74 22.48
CA SER A 129 -14.87 -14.27 23.86
C SER A 129 -14.98 -12.75 23.95
N LEU A 130 -14.53 -12.06 22.89
CA LEU A 130 -14.62 -10.62 22.76
C LEU A 130 -14.57 -10.22 21.28
N SER A 131 -15.33 -9.21 20.94
CA SER A 131 -15.29 -8.59 19.62
C SER A 131 -15.49 -7.08 19.75
N PHE A 132 -14.70 -6.29 19.05
CA PHE A 132 -14.94 -4.86 18.93
C PHE A 132 -14.61 -4.38 17.50
N THR A 133 -15.12 -3.20 17.16
CA THR A 133 -15.00 -2.63 15.84
C THR A 133 -14.60 -1.17 15.99
N LYS A 134 -13.68 -0.69 15.11
CA LYS A 134 -13.27 0.71 15.00
C LYS A 134 -13.55 1.21 13.60
N GLU A 135 -14.13 2.40 13.49
CA GLU A 135 -14.19 3.08 12.21
C GLU A 135 -12.78 3.51 11.78
N PHE A 136 -12.48 3.41 10.50
CA PHE A 136 -11.24 3.93 9.94
C PHE A 136 -11.46 4.69 8.64
N SER A 137 -10.59 5.65 8.41
CA SER A 137 -10.42 6.32 7.12
C SER A 137 -8.93 6.37 6.81
N SER A 138 -8.53 5.77 5.71
CA SER A 138 -7.15 5.75 5.25
C SER A 138 -7.04 6.52 3.94
N MET A 139 -6.00 7.32 3.81
CA MET A 139 -5.72 8.09 2.60
C MET A 139 -4.36 7.71 2.02
N PHE A 140 -4.32 7.48 0.72
CA PHE A 140 -3.11 7.10 0.00
C PHE A 140 -2.95 7.98 -1.23
N THR A 141 -1.72 8.39 -1.50
CA THR A 141 -1.42 9.25 -2.65
C THR A 141 -0.28 8.70 -3.48
N ARG A 142 -0.31 8.98 -4.78
CA ARG A 142 0.82 8.80 -5.69
C ARG A 142 0.73 9.77 -6.85
N LYS A 143 1.87 10.02 -7.49
CA LYS A 143 1.95 10.74 -8.75
C LYS A 143 2.16 9.75 -9.90
N VAL A 144 1.47 9.99 -11.00
CA VAL A 144 1.61 9.21 -12.25
C VAL A 144 1.99 10.17 -13.36
N ARG A 145 3.10 9.88 -14.03
CA ARG A 145 3.58 10.68 -15.17
C ARG A 145 3.16 10.01 -16.46
N PHE A 146 2.54 10.81 -17.33
CA PHE A 146 2.15 10.43 -18.67
C PHE A 146 2.98 11.22 -19.69
N VAL A 147 3.27 10.60 -20.81
CA VAL A 147 3.98 11.24 -21.93
C VAL A 147 3.31 10.91 -23.25
N GLN A 148 3.37 11.84 -24.19
CA GLN A 148 3.02 11.58 -25.57
C GLN A 148 4.17 10.84 -26.26
N VAL A 149 3.83 9.81 -26.99
CA VAL A 149 4.76 9.02 -27.81
C VAL A 149 4.27 9.06 -29.24
N GLU A 150 5.17 9.33 -30.18
CA GLU A 150 4.85 9.33 -31.62
C GLU A 150 4.21 8.01 -32.04
N ASP A 151 3.11 8.10 -32.77
CA ASP A 151 2.38 6.97 -33.34
C ASP A 151 1.77 7.39 -34.67
N GLU A 152 2.42 7.02 -35.76
CA GLU A 152 1.95 7.33 -37.13
C GLU A 152 0.60 6.70 -37.48
N SER A 153 0.18 5.67 -36.73
CA SER A 153 -1.13 5.02 -36.92
C SER A 153 -2.28 5.79 -36.29
N ASN A 154 -1.96 6.71 -35.36
CA ASN A 154 -2.96 7.56 -34.72
C ASN A 154 -3.20 8.82 -35.55
N PRO A 155 -4.46 9.23 -35.81
CA PRO A 155 -4.77 10.46 -36.54
C PRO A 155 -4.13 11.73 -35.96
N ASP A 156 -3.88 11.77 -34.65
CA ASP A 156 -3.23 12.89 -33.97
C ASP A 156 -1.71 12.83 -34.03
N GLY A 157 -1.12 11.76 -34.60
CA GLY A 157 0.31 11.53 -34.72
C GLY A 157 1.00 11.08 -33.44
N TYR A 158 0.28 10.94 -32.32
CA TYR A 158 0.81 10.50 -31.03
C TYR A 158 -0.24 9.75 -30.20
N VAL A 159 0.24 9.03 -29.18
CA VAL A 159 -0.59 8.41 -28.14
C VAL A 159 -0.02 8.77 -26.77
N TRP A 160 -0.90 8.89 -25.78
CA TRP A 160 -0.49 9.02 -24.38
C TRP A 160 -0.13 7.65 -23.80
N LYS A 161 0.89 7.60 -22.94
CA LYS A 161 1.32 6.41 -22.21
C LYS A 161 1.70 6.76 -20.79
N VAL A 162 1.41 5.85 -19.83
CA VAL A 162 1.99 5.90 -18.49
C VAL A 162 3.49 5.64 -18.62
N ASN A 163 4.31 6.61 -18.26
CA ASN A 163 5.77 6.54 -18.34
C ASN A 163 6.39 6.17 -16.99
N ALA A 164 5.94 6.79 -15.91
CA ALA A 164 6.48 6.56 -14.57
C ALA A 164 5.41 6.77 -13.50
N LEU A 165 5.65 6.21 -12.32
CA LEU A 165 4.80 6.44 -11.15
C LEU A 165 5.64 6.48 -9.88
N THR A 166 5.20 7.26 -8.89
CA THR A 166 5.83 7.23 -7.58
C THR A 166 5.33 6.03 -6.76
N PRO A 167 6.02 5.59 -5.71
CA PRO A 167 5.41 4.74 -4.69
C PRO A 167 4.08 5.33 -4.24
N LEU A 168 3.10 4.48 -3.94
CA LEU A 168 1.90 4.93 -3.24
C LEU A 168 2.23 4.98 -1.76
N VAL A 169 1.91 6.09 -1.12
CA VAL A 169 2.19 6.33 0.29
C VAL A 169 0.96 6.84 1.01
N GLY A 170 0.78 6.44 2.26
CA GLY A 170 -0.32 6.90 3.08
C GLY A 170 -0.63 5.98 4.24
N GLY A 171 -1.84 6.08 4.77
CA GLY A 171 -2.30 5.31 5.91
C GLY A 171 -3.40 6.02 6.68
N SER A 172 -3.49 5.75 7.95
CA SER A 172 -4.45 6.32 8.90
C SER A 172 -3.74 6.69 10.19
N GLY A 173 -4.11 7.82 10.77
CA GLY A 173 -3.50 8.31 12.00
C GLY A 173 -2.06 8.80 11.80
N ASP A 174 -1.34 8.99 12.89
CA ASP A 174 0.00 9.61 12.92
C ASP A 174 0.99 8.90 13.87
N LYS A 175 0.64 7.71 14.37
CA LYS A 175 1.47 7.01 15.37
C LYS A 175 2.59 6.20 14.75
N VAL A 176 2.36 5.62 13.58
CA VAL A 176 3.33 4.78 12.89
C VAL A 176 3.74 5.37 11.56
N ALA A 177 5.00 5.21 11.21
CA ALA A 177 5.56 5.59 9.91
C ALA A 177 6.56 4.54 9.42
N ILE A 178 6.55 4.26 8.12
CA ILE A 178 7.64 3.52 7.47
C ILE A 178 8.73 4.54 7.14
N THR A 179 9.95 4.30 7.60
CA THR A 179 11.09 5.21 7.39
C THR A 179 11.99 4.74 6.26
N SER A 180 12.15 3.42 6.10
CA SER A 180 12.89 2.85 4.98
C SER A 180 12.39 1.47 4.60
N LEU A 181 12.71 1.06 3.38
CA LEU A 181 12.49 -0.28 2.84
C LEU A 181 13.73 -0.71 2.07
N ALA A 182 14.30 -1.87 2.40
CA ALA A 182 15.39 -2.47 1.66
C ALA A 182 15.06 -3.89 1.21
N VAL A 183 15.55 -4.27 0.05
CA VAL A 183 15.40 -5.63 -0.50
C VAL A 183 16.76 -6.15 -0.93
N TYR A 184 17.09 -7.34 -0.43
CA TYR A 184 18.36 -8.02 -0.69
C TYR A 184 18.12 -9.34 -1.43
N SER A 185 19.09 -9.77 -2.19
CA SER A 185 19.13 -11.15 -2.66
C SER A 185 19.33 -12.10 -1.46
N LEU A 186 18.76 -13.29 -1.55
CA LEU A 186 18.90 -14.31 -0.52
C LEU A 186 19.48 -15.58 -1.15
N THR A 187 20.57 -16.06 -0.57
CA THR A 187 21.22 -17.30 -1.03
C THR A 187 20.38 -18.52 -0.67
N TYR A 188 20.71 -19.68 -1.24
CA TYR A 188 20.04 -20.94 -0.90
C TYR A 188 20.24 -21.33 0.58
N SER A 189 21.34 -20.93 1.20
CA SER A 189 21.64 -21.14 2.62
C SER A 189 20.98 -20.10 3.55
N LEU A 190 20.10 -19.24 3.03
CA LEU A 190 19.43 -18.16 3.73
C LEU A 190 20.40 -17.08 4.25
N GLU A 191 21.51 -16.89 3.57
CA GLU A 191 22.43 -15.79 3.84
C GLU A 191 22.04 -14.56 3.01
N GLN A 192 22.06 -13.40 3.62
CA GLN A 192 21.84 -12.12 2.96
C GLN A 192 22.94 -11.88 1.92
N GLY A 193 22.54 -11.57 0.71
CA GLY A 193 23.43 -11.21 -0.38
C GLY A 193 23.44 -9.71 -0.65
N ASP A 194 23.54 -9.34 -1.92
CA ASP A 194 23.61 -7.94 -2.33
C ASP A 194 22.29 -7.21 -2.09
N MET A 195 22.39 -5.95 -1.68
CA MET A 195 21.26 -5.03 -1.65
C MET A 195 20.86 -4.69 -3.09
N LEU A 196 19.60 -4.95 -3.43
CA LEU A 196 19.08 -4.76 -4.79
C LEU A 196 18.35 -3.43 -4.92
N TYR A 197 17.55 -3.08 -3.92
CA TYR A 197 16.70 -1.89 -3.92
C TYR A 197 16.58 -1.33 -2.50
N THR A 198 16.57 0.00 -2.42
CA THR A 198 16.26 0.72 -1.18
C THR A 198 15.36 1.90 -1.49
N PHE A 199 14.50 2.24 -0.54
CA PHE A 199 13.58 3.37 -0.57
C PHE A 199 13.61 4.02 0.80
N GLU A 200 13.72 5.34 0.83
CA GLU A 200 13.75 6.14 2.05
C GLU A 200 12.51 7.02 2.12
N ALA A 201 12.02 7.33 3.31
CA ALA A 201 10.84 8.18 3.48
C ALA A 201 11.03 9.57 2.90
N ASP A 202 12.27 10.11 2.99
CA ASP A 202 12.59 11.41 2.43
C ASP A 202 12.49 11.39 0.90
N GLY A 203 11.56 12.18 0.38
CA GLY A 203 11.32 12.32 -1.05
C GLY A 203 10.59 11.15 -1.74
N ILE A 204 10.12 10.12 -1.02
CA ILE A 204 9.47 8.95 -1.62
C ILE A 204 8.23 9.31 -2.46
N GLY A 205 7.48 10.33 -2.05
CA GLY A 205 6.30 10.83 -2.79
C GLY A 205 6.65 11.53 -4.11
N ASP A 206 7.93 11.86 -4.34
CA ASP A 206 8.45 12.50 -5.54
C ASP A 206 9.42 11.59 -6.34
N LEU A 207 9.68 10.39 -5.84
CA LEU A 207 10.55 9.40 -6.47
C LEU A 207 9.81 8.70 -7.62
N TYR A 208 9.99 9.20 -8.84
CA TYR A 208 9.43 8.55 -10.02
C TYR A 208 10.21 7.29 -10.40
N ILE A 209 9.50 6.18 -10.48
CA ILE A 209 10.00 4.90 -10.98
C ILE A 209 9.47 4.73 -12.41
N ASP A 210 10.38 4.71 -13.38
CA ASP A 210 10.02 4.53 -14.78
C ASP A 210 9.46 3.12 -15.03
N ARG A 211 8.45 3.01 -15.89
CA ARG A 211 7.81 1.73 -16.23
C ARG A 211 8.78 0.71 -16.82
N ASP A 212 9.82 1.17 -17.48
CA ASP A 212 10.85 0.31 -18.06
C ASP A 212 11.93 -0.10 -17.05
N SER A 213 12.04 0.63 -15.93
CA SER A 213 13.06 0.44 -14.88
C SER A 213 12.48 0.01 -13.54
N LEU A 214 11.32 -0.64 -13.52
CA LEU A 214 10.74 -1.17 -12.28
C LEU A 214 11.71 -2.10 -11.57
N PRO A 215 11.75 -2.10 -10.21
CA PRO A 215 12.40 -3.15 -9.44
C PRO A 215 12.06 -4.53 -10.01
N THR A 216 13.07 -5.28 -10.43
CA THR A 216 12.87 -6.54 -11.16
C THR A 216 13.40 -7.70 -10.34
N PHE A 217 12.57 -8.74 -10.20
CA PHE A 217 12.87 -9.95 -9.45
C PHE A 217 12.76 -11.18 -10.33
N THR A 218 13.66 -12.12 -10.12
CA THR A 218 13.63 -13.42 -10.81
C THR A 218 12.55 -14.29 -10.20
N ALA A 219 11.71 -14.88 -11.05
CA ALA A 219 10.65 -15.78 -10.63
C ALA A 219 11.22 -16.94 -9.79
N PHE A 220 10.56 -17.25 -8.68
CA PHE A 220 10.88 -18.31 -7.74
C PHE A 220 12.21 -18.17 -6.98
N SER A 221 12.94 -17.08 -7.16
CA SER A 221 14.09 -16.73 -6.33
C SER A 221 13.66 -16.18 -4.97
N SER A 222 14.52 -16.31 -3.98
CA SER A 222 14.28 -15.84 -2.61
C SER A 222 14.97 -14.50 -2.38
N TYR A 223 14.31 -13.66 -1.59
CA TYR A 223 14.77 -12.31 -1.23
C TYR A 223 14.53 -12.06 0.25
N GLN A 224 15.38 -11.27 0.86
CA GLN A 224 15.17 -10.71 2.18
C GLN A 224 14.58 -9.31 2.02
N VAL A 225 13.62 -8.98 2.86
CA VAL A 225 12.98 -7.67 2.92
C VAL A 225 13.15 -7.13 4.32
N GLU A 226 13.58 -5.90 4.42
CA GLU A 226 13.71 -5.12 5.66
C GLU A 226 12.84 -3.88 5.55
N VAL A 227 12.05 -3.62 6.58
CA VAL A 227 11.20 -2.42 6.70
C VAL A 227 11.52 -1.78 8.03
N SER A 228 12.08 -0.57 8.00
CA SER A 228 12.29 0.22 9.20
C SER A 228 11.05 1.04 9.52
N VAL A 229 10.67 1.09 10.79
CA VAL A 229 9.44 1.71 11.26
C VAL A 229 9.76 2.65 12.44
N GLU A 230 9.07 3.77 12.49
CA GLU A 230 8.95 4.59 13.69
C GLU A 230 7.54 4.44 14.25
N ASN A 231 7.42 4.17 15.56
CA ASN A 231 6.16 4.09 16.26
C ASN A 231 6.17 4.99 17.50
N ALA A 232 5.31 6.01 17.50
CA ALA A 232 5.07 6.90 18.63
C ALA A 232 3.88 6.44 19.50
N GLY A 233 3.30 5.28 19.21
CA GLY A 233 2.25 4.66 20.00
C GLY A 233 2.77 4.15 21.35
N PRO A 234 1.88 3.70 22.22
CA PRO A 234 2.28 3.10 23.49
C PRO A 234 2.97 1.76 23.24
N GLU A 235 4.10 1.54 23.91
CA GLU A 235 4.73 0.23 23.95
C GLU A 235 3.77 -0.78 24.61
N LEU A 236 3.45 -1.83 23.89
CA LEU A 236 2.71 -2.94 24.44
C LEU A 236 3.72 -4.00 24.91
N THR A 237 3.82 -4.19 26.20
CA THR A 237 4.65 -5.26 26.80
C THR A 237 4.00 -6.62 26.54
N MET A 238 4.12 -7.10 25.31
CA MET A 238 3.69 -8.42 24.91
C MET A 238 4.88 -9.15 24.31
N ASP A 239 5.10 -10.40 24.67
CA ASP A 239 6.13 -11.28 24.07
C ASP A 239 5.83 -11.64 22.59
N ILE A 240 5.04 -10.81 21.93
CA ILE A 240 4.71 -10.97 20.53
C ILE A 240 5.55 -9.99 19.75
N SER A 241 6.54 -10.45 19.07
CA SER A 241 7.29 -9.81 17.99
C SER A 241 7.18 -8.30 17.83
N GLY A 242 8.23 -7.57 18.04
CA GLY A 242 8.30 -6.13 17.86
C GLY A 242 7.58 -5.40 19.01
N VAL A 243 8.10 -4.27 19.39
CA VAL A 243 7.73 -3.61 20.64
C VAL A 243 6.48 -2.76 20.52
N GLY A 244 5.89 -2.58 19.37
CA GLY A 244 4.77 -1.65 19.24
C GLY A 244 3.93 -1.79 17.96
N GLU A 245 4.42 -2.46 16.95
CA GLU A 245 3.74 -2.55 15.64
C GLU A 245 3.83 -3.93 15.01
N TRP A 246 2.98 -4.13 14.04
CA TRP A 246 2.99 -5.30 13.20
C TRP A 246 3.23 -4.91 11.74
N VAL A 247 4.23 -5.54 11.10
CA VAL A 247 4.62 -5.21 9.73
C VAL A 247 4.34 -6.38 8.77
N LEU A 248 3.65 -6.06 7.71
CA LEU A 248 3.19 -7.01 6.69
C LEU A 248 3.69 -6.61 5.29
N LYS A 249 4.07 -7.60 4.50
CA LYS A 249 4.23 -7.47 3.06
C LYS A 249 3.08 -8.19 2.36
N ASN A 250 2.20 -7.45 1.71
CA ASN A 250 1.19 -7.98 0.80
C ASN A 250 1.67 -7.83 -0.64
N TYR A 251 1.48 -8.84 -1.49
CA TYR A 251 1.95 -8.82 -2.87
C TYR A 251 1.04 -9.64 -3.79
N GLY A 252 1.04 -9.31 -5.08
CA GLY A 252 0.21 -9.97 -6.08
C GLY A 252 -0.63 -9.01 -6.90
N ARG A 253 -1.66 -9.50 -7.57
CA ARG A 253 -2.50 -8.72 -8.48
C ARG A 253 -3.90 -8.44 -7.97
N SER A 254 -4.45 -9.31 -7.14
CA SER A 254 -5.82 -9.22 -6.68
C SER A 254 -6.01 -10.01 -5.39
N ARG A 255 -7.18 -9.86 -4.76
CA ARG A 255 -7.56 -10.62 -3.55
C ARG A 255 -7.29 -12.12 -3.66
N ASN A 256 -7.69 -12.73 -4.77
CA ASN A 256 -7.56 -14.19 -4.96
C ASN A 256 -6.16 -14.65 -5.41
N MET A 257 -5.27 -13.72 -5.76
CA MET A 257 -3.91 -13.98 -6.24
C MET A 257 -2.89 -13.15 -5.47
N ARG A 258 -3.07 -13.01 -4.18
CA ARG A 258 -2.16 -12.31 -3.28
C ARG A 258 -1.46 -13.28 -2.34
N GLY A 259 -0.24 -12.95 -1.98
CA GLY A 259 0.48 -13.56 -0.88
C GLY A 259 0.74 -12.53 0.21
N ARG A 260 0.85 -13.01 1.43
CA ARG A 260 1.20 -12.21 2.61
C ARG A 260 2.43 -12.78 3.27
N LYS A 261 3.25 -11.90 3.80
CA LYS A 261 4.39 -12.23 4.64
C LYS A 261 4.38 -11.29 5.84
N PHE A 262 4.53 -11.90 6.99
CA PHE A 262 4.83 -11.19 8.20
C PHE A 262 6.34 -10.93 8.26
N LEU A 263 6.73 -9.71 8.62
CA LEU A 263 8.10 -9.31 8.87
C LEU A 263 8.26 -9.17 10.38
N ASN A 264 9.28 -9.79 10.94
CA ASN A 264 9.46 -9.82 12.39
C ASN A 264 10.67 -9.00 12.84
N ASP A 265 10.60 -8.53 14.06
CA ASP A 265 11.66 -7.85 14.79
C ASP A 265 11.93 -8.59 16.11
N LYS A 266 12.25 -9.91 15.99
CA LYS A 266 12.43 -10.83 17.13
C LYS A 266 13.87 -11.31 17.33
N GLY A 267 14.81 -10.87 16.50
CA GLY A 267 16.17 -11.40 16.50
C GLY A 267 16.23 -12.88 16.08
N VAL A 268 15.31 -13.34 15.21
CA VAL A 268 15.25 -14.74 14.76
C VAL A 268 15.09 -14.84 13.25
N PHE A 269 15.48 -15.96 12.69
CA PHE A 269 15.52 -16.24 11.24
C PHE A 269 16.46 -15.27 10.52
N LEU A 270 15.91 -14.40 9.69
CA LEU A 270 16.67 -13.41 8.91
C LEU A 270 16.85 -12.10 9.67
N ASP A 271 16.12 -11.92 10.73
CA ASP A 271 16.25 -10.78 11.62
C ASP A 271 17.41 -11.01 12.58
N ALA A 272 18.37 -10.09 12.60
CA ALA A 272 19.61 -10.24 13.34
C ALA A 272 19.56 -9.61 14.75
N VAL A 273 18.73 -8.61 14.95
CA VAL A 273 18.69 -7.81 16.19
C VAL A 273 17.24 -7.62 16.63
N MET A 274 16.92 -8.10 17.80
CA MET A 274 15.59 -7.98 18.38
C MET A 274 15.30 -6.54 18.82
N ASN A 275 14.11 -6.05 18.49
CA ASN A 275 13.58 -4.74 18.91
C ASN A 275 14.46 -3.56 18.47
N ASP A 276 14.94 -3.59 17.23
CA ASP A 276 15.67 -2.48 16.62
C ASP A 276 14.80 -1.66 15.64
N ASN A 277 13.50 -1.97 15.58
CA ASN A 277 12.52 -1.39 14.68
C ASN A 277 12.80 -1.65 13.18
N ILE A 278 13.59 -2.69 12.89
CA ILE A 278 13.82 -3.17 11.53
C ILE A 278 13.14 -4.53 11.37
N HIS A 279 11.97 -4.50 10.80
CA HIS A 279 11.20 -5.72 10.57
C HIS A 279 11.71 -6.48 9.36
N THR A 280 12.16 -7.71 9.57
CA THR A 280 12.82 -8.53 8.54
C THR A 280 12.03 -9.79 8.21
N GLY A 281 12.03 -10.18 6.93
CA GLY A 281 11.42 -11.43 6.50
C GLY A 281 11.84 -11.90 5.13
N GLY A 282 11.65 -13.20 4.89
CA GLY A 282 11.93 -13.82 3.61
C GLY A 282 10.71 -13.79 2.67
N TRP A 283 10.96 -13.44 1.44
CA TRP A 283 9.96 -13.47 0.38
C TRP A 283 10.49 -14.27 -0.81
N ARG A 284 9.69 -15.24 -1.27
CA ARG A 284 9.95 -15.94 -2.52
C ARG A 284 9.11 -15.33 -3.63
N ALA A 285 9.74 -14.82 -4.69
CA ALA A 285 9.04 -14.26 -5.82
C ALA A 285 8.16 -15.33 -6.50
N HIS A 286 6.95 -14.92 -6.87
CA HIS A 286 6.02 -15.77 -7.61
C HIS A 286 6.36 -15.78 -9.12
N GLY A 287 5.61 -16.51 -9.94
CA GLY A 287 5.75 -16.47 -11.39
C GLY A 287 5.12 -15.22 -12.02
N PRO A 288 5.51 -14.82 -13.23
CA PRO A 288 4.98 -13.64 -13.92
C PRO A 288 3.54 -13.79 -14.44
N GLY A 289 2.96 -14.97 -14.30
CA GLY A 289 1.65 -15.35 -14.82
C GLY A 289 1.73 -16.49 -15.83
N LEU A 290 0.57 -17.10 -16.12
CA LEU A 290 0.49 -18.21 -17.06
C LEU A 290 0.85 -17.72 -18.48
N GLY A 291 1.84 -18.36 -19.10
CA GLY A 291 2.25 -18.05 -20.47
C GLY A 291 3.04 -16.76 -20.64
N GLN A 292 3.27 -15.98 -19.59
CA GLN A 292 4.01 -14.72 -19.65
C GLN A 292 5.51 -14.94 -19.34
N ARG A 293 6.38 -14.16 -19.99
CA ARG A 293 7.80 -14.10 -19.66
C ARG A 293 8.10 -13.11 -18.53
N HIS A 294 7.33 -12.03 -18.46
CA HIS A 294 7.42 -11.00 -17.44
C HIS A 294 6.01 -10.51 -17.08
N GLY A 295 5.85 -9.90 -15.92
CA GLY A 295 4.61 -9.28 -15.48
C GLY A 295 4.87 -8.18 -14.48
N GLY A 296 4.09 -7.11 -14.55
CA GLY A 296 4.06 -6.02 -13.57
C GLY A 296 3.16 -6.39 -12.38
N PHE A 297 3.59 -6.04 -11.20
CA PHE A 297 2.92 -6.29 -9.93
C PHE A 297 3.15 -5.13 -8.97
N ARG A 298 2.51 -5.18 -7.82
CA ARG A 298 2.73 -4.26 -6.71
C ARG A 298 2.88 -5.02 -5.39
N SER A 299 3.71 -4.50 -4.50
CA SER A 299 3.77 -4.91 -3.09
C SER A 299 3.26 -3.79 -2.22
N PHE A 300 2.48 -4.12 -1.22
CA PHE A 300 2.13 -3.22 -0.15
C PHE A 300 2.91 -3.62 1.09
N TYR A 301 3.64 -2.69 1.64
CA TYR A 301 4.29 -2.79 2.93
C TYR A 301 3.43 -2.00 3.90
N GLU A 302 2.88 -2.67 4.88
CA GLU A 302 1.93 -2.11 5.82
C GLU A 302 2.45 -2.28 7.23
N THR A 303 2.49 -1.20 7.98
CA THR A 303 2.68 -1.24 9.42
C THR A 303 1.38 -0.86 10.13
N ILE A 304 1.05 -1.60 11.19
CA ILE A 304 -0.14 -1.40 12.02
C ILE A 304 0.35 -1.22 13.45
N ASP A 305 0.03 -0.09 14.07
CA ASP A 305 0.26 0.11 15.50
C ASP A 305 -0.53 -0.94 16.30
N LEU A 306 0.16 -1.66 17.21
CA LEU A 306 -0.48 -2.72 18.00
C LEU A 306 -1.56 -2.18 18.95
N ALA A 307 -1.47 -0.93 19.39
CA ALA A 307 -2.54 -0.29 20.15
C ALA A 307 -3.85 -0.23 19.33
N THR A 308 -3.78 -0.11 18.01
CA THR A 308 -4.93 -0.24 17.11
C THR A 308 -5.66 -1.58 17.28
N ILE A 309 -4.94 -2.65 17.53
CA ILE A 309 -5.47 -4.00 17.66
C ILE A 309 -5.96 -4.28 19.08
N PHE A 310 -5.21 -3.85 20.09
CA PHE A 310 -5.40 -4.28 21.48
C PHE A 310 -6.10 -3.25 22.36
N VAL A 311 -6.21 -1.99 21.91
CA VAL A 311 -6.84 -0.91 22.69
C VAL A 311 -8.11 -0.47 21.99
N ASP A 312 -9.25 -0.64 22.64
CA ASP A 312 -10.59 -0.34 22.13
C ASP A 312 -10.72 1.14 21.67
N ASP A 313 -10.20 2.08 22.47
CA ASP A 313 -10.27 3.52 22.23
C ASP A 313 -9.00 4.12 21.58
N GLY A 314 -8.01 3.30 21.28
CA GLY A 314 -6.69 3.72 20.78
C GLY A 314 -6.65 4.28 19.35
N GLY A 315 -7.82 4.39 18.70
CA GLY A 315 -7.91 4.83 17.30
C GLY A 315 -7.45 3.76 16.32
N TYR A 316 -7.23 4.18 15.07
CA TYR A 316 -6.73 3.31 14.00
C TYR A 316 -5.49 3.97 13.38
N ASN A 317 -4.33 3.31 13.53
CA ASN A 317 -3.05 3.87 13.06
C ASN A 317 -2.31 2.86 12.20
N THR A 318 -2.09 3.23 10.95
CA THR A 318 -1.36 2.43 9.96
C THR A 318 -0.56 3.31 9.03
N ALA A 319 0.57 2.81 8.54
CA ALA A 319 1.26 3.41 7.41
C ALA A 319 1.48 2.36 6.32
N VAL A 320 1.39 2.79 5.06
CA VAL A 320 1.46 1.89 3.90
C VAL A 320 2.31 2.51 2.81
N TRP A 321 3.24 1.71 2.28
CA TRP A 321 3.93 1.98 1.02
C TRP A 321 3.58 0.91 0.00
N SER A 322 3.26 1.32 -1.24
CA SER A 322 3.11 0.37 -2.33
C SER A 322 4.17 0.62 -3.40
N ILE A 323 5.01 -0.36 -3.60
CA ILE A 323 6.12 -0.32 -4.56
C ILE A 323 5.75 -1.20 -5.77
N PRO A 324 5.73 -0.62 -6.98
CA PRO A 324 5.57 -1.39 -8.21
C PRO A 324 6.84 -2.21 -8.48
N TYR A 325 6.67 -3.41 -9.03
CA TYR A 325 7.80 -4.27 -9.39
C TYR A 325 7.47 -5.15 -10.59
N ARG A 326 8.49 -5.76 -11.16
CA ARG A 326 8.40 -6.72 -12.26
C ARG A 326 8.93 -8.08 -11.82
N ILE A 327 8.29 -9.13 -12.29
CA ILE A 327 8.80 -10.49 -12.19
C ILE A 327 9.18 -10.96 -13.58
N GLU A 328 10.37 -11.54 -13.71
CA GLU A 328 10.89 -12.12 -14.94
C GLU A 328 11.25 -13.60 -14.71
N ARG A 329 11.04 -14.42 -15.74
CA ARG A 329 11.54 -15.80 -15.73
C ARG A 329 13.04 -15.79 -15.97
N PRO A 330 13.78 -16.74 -15.34
CA PRO A 330 15.20 -16.95 -15.62
C PRO A 330 15.46 -17.23 -17.09
#